data_c2243285087db1b7fd8922d7b1b6cc3a
#
_entry.id   c2243285087db1b7fd8922d7b1b6cc3a
#
_cell.length_a   1.000
_cell.length_b   1.000
_cell.length_c   1.000
_cell.angle_alpha   90.00
_cell.angle_beta   90.00
_cell.angle_gamma   90.00
#
_symmetry.space_group_name_H-M   'P 1'
#
loop_
_entity.id
_entity.type
_entity.pdbx_description
1 polymer ?
#
loop_
_entity_poly.entity_id
_entity_poly.type
_entity_poly.pdbx_seq_one_letter_code
_entity_poly.pdbx_strand_id
1 'polypeptide(L)'
;MTDLSELLDARNRHISNSLSIGHGKPLHIVKGEMQYLYSSDGTRFLDLVNNVCHVGHCHPKVVAAGQKQMEILSTNSRYIYDGLTDYLSLIHI
;
A
#
# COMPACT_ATOMS: atom_id res chain seq x y z
N MET A 1 6.74 -19.11 8.64
CA MET A 1 6.44 -18.38 7.38
C MET A 1 5.47 -19.21 6.55
N THR A 2 4.41 -18.59 6.05
CA THR A 2 3.38 -19.29 5.27
C THR A 2 3.92 -19.65 3.90
N ASP A 3 3.74 -20.90 3.48
CA ASP A 3 4.16 -21.37 2.17
C ASP A 3 3.32 -20.70 1.07
N LEU A 4 3.94 -20.44 -0.09
CA LEU A 4 3.27 -19.80 -1.21
C LEU A 4 2.06 -20.61 -1.72
N SER A 5 2.16 -21.94 -1.73
CA SER A 5 1.04 -22.79 -2.14
C SER A 5 -0.16 -22.66 -1.20
N GLU A 6 0.07 -22.55 0.10
CA GLU A 6 -1.00 -22.34 1.09
C GLU A 6 -1.66 -20.96 0.89
N LEU A 7 -0.86 -19.94 0.61
CA LEU A 7 -1.38 -18.59 0.33
C LEU A 7 -2.22 -18.57 -0.94
N LEU A 8 -1.78 -19.25 -1.99
CA LEU A 8 -2.54 -19.35 -3.24
C LEU A 8 -3.86 -20.08 -3.05
N ASP A 9 -3.86 -21.17 -2.28
CA ASP A 9 -5.09 -21.91 -1.95
C ASP A 9 -6.06 -21.04 -1.15
N ALA A 10 -5.57 -20.32 -0.14
CA ALA A 10 -6.38 -19.40 0.64
C ALA A 10 -6.94 -18.27 -0.23
N ARG A 11 -6.12 -17.72 -1.10
CA ARG A 11 -6.54 -16.68 -2.04
C ARG A 11 -7.66 -17.18 -2.95
N ASN A 12 -7.50 -18.37 -3.50
CA ASN A 12 -8.51 -18.95 -4.39
C ASN A 12 -9.83 -19.23 -3.71
N ARG A 13 -9.81 -19.50 -2.40
CA ARG A 13 -11.03 -19.71 -1.61
C ARG A 13 -11.73 -18.43 -1.20
N HIS A 14 -10.98 -17.34 -1.00
CA HIS A 14 -11.51 -16.15 -0.32
C HIS A 14 -11.51 -14.88 -1.17
N ILE A 15 -10.78 -14.84 -2.27
CA ILE A 15 -10.73 -13.69 -3.15
C ILE A 15 -11.39 -14.03 -4.48
N SER A 16 -12.11 -13.06 -5.05
CA SER A 16 -12.83 -13.25 -6.31
C SER A 16 -11.90 -13.69 -7.44
N ASN A 17 -12.38 -14.65 -8.24
CA ASN A 17 -11.66 -15.12 -9.44
C ASN A 17 -11.52 -14.03 -10.53
N SER A 18 -12.27 -12.93 -10.42
CA SER A 18 -12.14 -11.81 -11.34
C SER A 18 -10.86 -10.99 -11.10
N LEU A 19 -10.21 -11.17 -9.94
CA LEU A 19 -8.93 -10.53 -9.64
C LEU A 19 -7.79 -11.46 -10.03
N SER A 20 -7.24 -11.24 -11.20
CA SER A 20 -6.12 -12.05 -11.71
C SER A 20 -4.80 -11.68 -11.04
N ILE A 21 -3.89 -12.66 -10.97
CA ILE A 21 -2.51 -12.42 -10.57
C ILE A 21 -1.76 -11.86 -11.79
N GLY A 22 -1.00 -10.77 -11.58
CA GLY A 22 -0.35 -10.04 -12.67
C GLY A 22 0.80 -10.76 -13.36
N HIS A 23 1.26 -11.90 -12.83
CA HIS A 23 2.37 -12.65 -13.38
C HIS A 23 1.98 -14.10 -13.61
N GLY A 24 2.52 -14.71 -14.68
CA GLY A 24 2.35 -16.14 -14.92
C GLY A 24 2.94 -17.01 -13.82
N LYS A 25 4.01 -16.54 -13.18
CA LYS A 25 4.61 -17.17 -12.00
C LYS A 25 4.40 -16.24 -10.80
N PRO A 26 3.59 -16.63 -9.80
CA PRO A 26 3.29 -15.77 -8.67
C PRO A 26 4.53 -15.41 -7.85
N LEU A 27 4.58 -14.16 -7.40
CA LEU A 27 5.61 -13.66 -6.50
C LEU A 27 4.99 -13.38 -5.14
N HIS A 28 5.65 -13.84 -4.08
CA HIS A 28 5.24 -13.55 -2.71
C HIS A 28 5.97 -12.31 -2.20
N ILE A 29 5.34 -11.16 -2.34
CA ILE A 29 5.90 -9.88 -1.91
C ILE A 29 5.53 -9.63 -0.46
N VAL A 30 6.53 -9.31 0.36
CA VAL A 30 6.35 -9.12 1.81
C VAL A 30 6.69 -7.70 2.28
N LYS A 31 7.36 -6.90 1.45
CA LYS A 31 7.80 -5.56 1.86
C LYS A 31 7.96 -4.65 0.64
N GLY A 32 7.67 -3.37 0.83
CA GLY A 32 8.02 -2.32 -0.10
C GLY A 32 8.87 -1.27 0.58
N GLU A 33 9.88 -0.75 -0.12
CA GLU A 33 10.74 0.33 0.37
C GLU A 33 11.19 1.20 -0.79
N MET A 34 10.73 2.43 -0.81
CA MET A 34 10.99 3.39 -1.88
C MET A 34 10.60 2.81 -3.25
N GLN A 35 11.54 2.67 -4.19
CA GLN A 35 11.27 2.14 -5.53
C GLN A 35 11.32 0.61 -5.62
N TYR A 36 11.52 -0.08 -4.50
CA TYR A 36 11.75 -1.52 -4.50
C TYR A 36 10.65 -2.30 -3.81
N LEU A 37 10.44 -3.52 -4.29
CA LEU A 37 9.67 -4.56 -3.62
C LEU A 37 10.58 -5.72 -3.25
N TYR A 38 10.26 -6.40 -2.16
CA TYR A 38 11.04 -7.53 -1.67
C TYR A 38 10.16 -8.76 -1.54
N SER A 39 10.61 -9.87 -2.11
CA SER A 39 9.92 -11.14 -1.96
C SER A 39 10.31 -11.84 -0.65
N SER A 40 9.57 -12.90 -0.32
CA SER A 40 9.77 -13.66 0.92
C SER A 40 11.15 -14.31 1.01
N ASP A 41 11.81 -14.57 -0.12
CA ASP A 41 13.16 -15.13 -0.17
C ASP A 41 14.26 -14.06 -0.12
N GLY A 42 13.90 -12.80 0.01
CA GLY A 42 14.83 -11.68 0.07
C GLY A 42 15.21 -11.07 -1.28
N THR A 43 14.68 -11.59 -2.38
CA THR A 43 14.94 -11.01 -3.71
C THR A 43 14.35 -9.61 -3.82
N ARG A 44 15.16 -8.67 -4.32
CA ARG A 44 14.75 -7.28 -4.53
C ARG A 44 14.35 -7.04 -5.99
N PHE A 45 13.20 -6.44 -6.18
CA PHE A 45 12.68 -6.08 -7.50
C PHE A 45 12.50 -4.58 -7.60
N LEU A 46 12.83 -3.99 -8.74
CA LEU A 46 12.47 -2.62 -9.06
C LEU A 46 10.97 -2.59 -9.44
N ASP A 47 10.20 -1.79 -8.73
CA ASP A 47 8.75 -1.72 -8.96
C ASP A 47 8.43 -0.78 -10.12
N LEU A 48 8.04 -1.35 -11.26
CA LEU A 48 7.70 -0.61 -12.48
C LEU A 48 6.21 -0.67 -12.83
N VAL A 49 5.42 -1.48 -12.15
CA VAL A 49 4.05 -1.81 -12.59
C VAL A 49 3.04 -1.83 -11.44
N ASN A 50 3.28 -1.17 -10.36
CA ASN A 50 2.34 -1.15 -9.24
C ASN A 50 1.49 0.12 -9.25
N ASN A 51 0.48 0.19 -8.38
CA ASN A 51 -0.24 1.43 -8.15
C ASN A 51 0.73 2.52 -7.72
N VAL A 52 0.48 3.74 -8.17
CA VAL A 52 1.44 4.82 -7.99
C VAL A 52 1.59 5.20 -6.53
N CYS A 53 2.78 5.00 -5.99
CA CYS A 53 3.23 5.60 -4.73
C CYS A 53 4.11 6.79 -5.10
N HIS A 54 3.57 8.00 -5.05
CA HIS A 54 4.20 9.20 -5.64
C HIS A 54 5.61 9.46 -5.14
N VAL A 55 5.94 9.06 -3.92
CA VAL A 55 7.25 9.23 -3.32
C VAL A 55 7.90 7.91 -2.90
N GLY A 56 7.42 6.81 -3.48
CA GLY A 56 7.91 5.46 -3.18
C GLY A 56 7.16 4.78 -2.04
N HIS A 57 7.40 3.49 -1.88
CA HIS A 57 6.81 2.68 -0.82
C HIS A 57 7.36 3.10 0.55
N CYS A 58 6.48 3.25 1.52
CA CYS A 58 6.84 3.47 2.93
C CYS A 58 7.78 4.66 3.15
N HIS A 59 7.57 5.76 2.41
CA HIS A 59 8.35 6.97 2.63
C HIS A 59 8.22 7.41 4.10
N PRO A 60 9.34 7.64 4.82
CA PRO A 60 9.29 7.90 6.27
C PRO A 60 8.38 9.06 6.68
N LYS A 61 8.38 10.14 5.91
CA LYS A 61 7.54 11.32 6.21
C LYS A 61 6.06 11.01 6.02
N VAL A 62 5.70 10.23 5.00
CA VAL A 62 4.32 9.83 4.73
C VAL A 62 3.83 8.88 5.81
N VAL A 63 4.65 7.87 6.17
CA VAL A 63 4.32 6.93 7.24
C VAL A 63 4.10 7.67 8.57
N ALA A 64 5.01 8.57 8.94
CA ALA A 64 4.90 9.33 10.18
C ALA A 64 3.65 10.23 10.19
N ALA A 65 3.34 10.89 9.08
CA ALA A 65 2.15 11.72 8.97
C ALA A 65 0.87 10.89 9.10
N GLY A 66 0.82 9.71 8.47
CA GLY A 66 -0.31 8.80 8.56
C GLY A 66 -0.51 8.28 9.98
N GLN A 67 0.56 7.86 10.64
CA GLN A 67 0.51 7.39 12.03
C GLN A 67 -0.02 8.47 12.97
N LYS A 68 0.48 9.69 12.82
CA LYS A 68 0.03 10.83 13.63
C LYS A 68 -1.44 11.13 13.40
N GLN A 69 -1.87 11.17 12.15
CA GLN A 69 -3.26 11.46 11.82
C GLN A 69 -4.22 10.39 12.34
N MET A 70 -3.84 9.13 12.27
CA MET A 70 -4.65 8.03 12.79
C MET A 70 -4.85 8.11 14.31
N GLU A 71 -3.91 8.67 15.03
CA GLU A 71 -4.05 8.90 16.48
C GLU A 71 -5.01 10.04 16.80
N ILE A 72 -5.21 10.98 15.89
CA ILE A 72 -5.99 12.20 16.12
C ILE A 72 -7.43 12.04 15.65
N LEU A 73 -7.61 11.70 14.38
CA LEU A 73 -8.94 11.65 13.77
C LEU A 73 -8.89 10.83 12.49
N SER A 74 -9.66 9.74 12.44
CA SER A 74 -9.68 8.83 11.30
C SER A 74 -10.70 9.20 10.23
N THR A 75 -11.86 9.68 10.64
CA THR A 75 -12.94 10.04 9.71
C THR A 75 -13.62 11.33 10.14
N ASN A 76 -13.96 12.16 9.18
CA ASN A 76 -14.74 13.37 9.42
C ASN A 76 -15.39 13.86 8.12
N SER A 77 -16.72 13.75 8.01
CA SER A 77 -17.42 14.13 6.79
C SER A 77 -18.29 15.39 6.93
N ARG A 78 -18.65 15.78 8.15
CA ARG A 78 -19.65 16.85 8.38
C ARG A 78 -19.23 17.95 9.35
N TYR A 79 -18.11 17.76 10.04
CA TYR A 79 -17.64 18.74 11.03
C TYR A 79 -16.42 19.46 10.51
N ILE A 80 -16.14 20.62 11.06
CA ILE A 80 -15.00 21.45 10.67
C ILE A 80 -13.72 20.82 11.23
N TYR A 81 -12.69 20.76 10.39
CA TYR A 81 -11.37 20.29 10.77
C TYR A 81 -10.28 21.04 10.00
N ASP A 82 -9.39 21.68 10.72
CA ASP A 82 -8.40 22.59 10.17
C ASP A 82 -7.50 21.96 9.12
N GLY A 83 -7.02 20.75 9.39
CA GLY A 83 -6.11 20.04 8.48
C GLY A 83 -6.70 19.82 7.09
N LEU A 84 -8.01 19.57 6.99
CA LEU A 84 -8.67 19.41 5.70
C LEU A 84 -8.71 20.71 4.91
N THR A 85 -9.02 21.81 5.58
CA THR A 85 -9.04 23.12 4.95
C THR A 85 -7.66 23.51 4.43
N ASP A 86 -6.64 23.32 5.22
CA ASP A 86 -5.25 23.58 4.83
C ASP A 86 -4.84 22.75 3.63
N TYR A 87 -5.13 21.44 3.66
CA TYR A 87 -4.82 20.55 2.54
C TYR A 87 -5.50 20.98 1.26
N LEU A 88 -6.78 21.26 1.32
CA LEU A 88 -7.55 21.69 0.14
C LEU A 88 -7.05 23.02 -0.41
N SER A 89 -6.60 23.92 0.44
CA SER A 89 -6.06 25.22 -0.01
C SER A 89 -4.77 25.05 -0.81
N LEU A 90 -4.00 23.98 -0.55
CA LEU A 90 -2.76 23.69 -1.27
C LEU A 90 -2.99 23.04 -2.64
N ILE A 91 -4.09 22.32 -2.82
CA ILE A 91 -4.39 21.62 -4.07
C ILE A 91 -5.34 22.38 -5.00
N HIS A 92 -6.08 23.34 -4.48
CA HIS A 92 -6.92 24.25 -5.27
C HIS A 92 -6.11 25.49 -5.69
N ILE A 93 -5.47 25.39 -6.81
CA ILE A 93 -4.69 26.51 -7.36
C ILE A 93 -5.46 27.14 -8.50
#